data_9bb8808879541568e9e248a60f449329
#
_entry.id   9bb8808879541568e9e248a60f449329
#
_cell.length_a   1.000
_cell.length_b   1.000
_cell.length_c   1.000
_cell.angle_alpha   90.00
_cell.angle_beta   90.00
_cell.angle_gamma   90.00
#
_symmetry.space_group_name_H-M   'P 1'
#
loop_
_entity.id
_entity.type
_entity.pdbx_description
1 polymer ?
#
loop_
_entity_poly.entity_id
_entity_poly.type
_entity_poly.pdbx_seq_one_letter_code
_entity_poly.pdbx_strand_id
1 'polypeptide(L)' 'MSQRAIGYIEYTAQSGDTFDSIALAAYNEERMAATIITANSSLSDILIFEGGELVQIPIVETVATPDTLPPWRR' A
#
# COMPACT_ATOMS: atom_id res chain seq x y z
N MET A 1 -11.96 -11.28 4.95
CA MET A 1 -10.91 -10.44 5.50
C MET A 1 -11.00 -9.04 4.91
N SER A 2 -10.84 -8.05 5.69
CA SER A 2 -10.93 -6.69 5.19
C SER A 2 -9.73 -5.88 5.62
N GLN A 3 -9.46 -4.85 4.85
CA GLN A 3 -8.40 -3.91 5.16
C GLN A 3 -9.00 -2.52 5.17
N ARG A 4 -8.51 -1.71 6.06
CA ARG A 4 -8.94 -0.32 6.09
C ARG A 4 -7.75 0.52 6.51
N ALA A 5 -7.72 1.73 6.01
CA ALA A 5 -6.65 2.65 6.33
C ALA A 5 -6.90 3.23 7.71
N ILE A 6 -5.91 3.12 8.57
CA ILE A 6 -5.99 3.71 9.90
C ILE A 6 -5.06 4.91 10.02
N GLY A 7 -4.38 5.24 8.96
CA GLY A 7 -3.50 6.40 8.89
C GLY A 7 -2.75 6.36 7.59
N TYR A 8 -1.86 7.30 7.40
CA TYR A 8 -1.09 7.42 6.17
C TYR A 8 0.34 7.79 6.51
N ILE A 9 1.28 7.27 5.72
CA ILE A 9 2.67 7.67 5.78
C ILE A 9 2.95 8.43 4.50
N GLU A 10 3.58 9.59 4.61
CA GLU A 10 3.97 10.35 3.43
C GLU A 10 5.33 9.85 2.97
N TYR A 11 5.40 9.46 1.73
CA TYR A 11 6.63 8.94 1.15
C TYR A 11 6.99 9.80 -0.05
N THR A 12 8.25 10.23 -0.12
CA THR A 12 8.72 10.98 -1.26
C THR A 12 9.26 9.98 -2.28
N ALA A 13 8.61 9.93 -3.44
CA ALA A 13 8.99 9.00 -4.49
C ALA A 13 10.37 9.34 -5.01
N GLN A 14 11.09 8.31 -5.40
CA GLN A 14 12.40 8.48 -6.01
C GLN A 14 12.28 8.25 -7.50
N SER A 15 13.22 8.80 -8.24
CA SER A 15 13.22 8.63 -9.68
C SER A 15 13.27 7.15 -10.02
N GLY A 16 12.35 6.72 -10.86
CA GLY A 16 12.26 5.33 -11.26
C GLY A 16 11.34 4.47 -10.43
N ASP A 17 10.78 5.03 -9.34
CA ASP A 17 9.81 4.28 -8.55
C ASP A 17 8.53 4.08 -9.33
N THR A 18 7.81 3.01 -8.98
CA THR A 18 6.48 2.75 -9.51
C THR A 18 5.58 2.43 -8.34
N PHE A 19 4.28 2.44 -8.57
CA PHE A 19 3.36 2.04 -7.50
C PHE A 19 3.64 0.61 -7.05
N ASP A 20 4.00 -0.27 -7.98
CA ASP A 20 4.32 -1.64 -7.62
C ASP A 20 5.55 -1.71 -6.72
N SER A 21 6.59 -0.96 -7.05
CA SER A 21 7.80 -1.00 -6.24
C SER A 21 7.57 -0.37 -4.88
N ILE A 22 6.76 0.68 -4.82
CA ILE A 22 6.42 1.30 -3.55
C ILE A 22 5.61 0.34 -2.69
N ALA A 23 4.65 -0.36 -3.30
CA ALA A 23 3.85 -1.32 -2.56
C ALA A 23 4.70 -2.46 -2.02
N LEU A 24 5.64 -2.93 -2.82
CA LEU A 24 6.51 -4.00 -2.39
C LEU A 24 7.36 -3.54 -1.20
N ALA A 25 7.87 -2.32 -1.25
CA ALA A 25 8.69 -1.80 -0.17
C ALA A 25 7.87 -1.53 1.09
N ALA A 26 6.66 -1.02 0.92
CA ALA A 26 5.84 -0.61 2.06
C ALA A 26 5.11 -1.79 2.70
N TYR A 27 4.61 -2.71 1.89
CA TYR A 27 3.76 -3.80 2.38
C TYR A 27 4.36 -5.16 2.14
N ASN A 28 5.50 -5.22 1.46
CA ASN A 28 6.11 -6.47 1.03
C ASN A 28 5.14 -7.26 0.15
N GLU A 29 4.29 -6.55 -0.59
CA GLU A 29 3.25 -7.18 -1.39
C GLU A 29 2.88 -6.24 -2.53
N GLU A 30 3.31 -6.55 -3.75
CA GLU A 30 3.09 -5.66 -4.89
C GLU A 30 1.62 -5.53 -5.24
N ARG A 31 0.78 -6.48 -4.84
CA ARG A 31 -0.64 -6.38 -5.11
C ARG A 31 -1.31 -5.25 -4.33
N MET A 32 -0.60 -4.69 -3.36
CA MET A 32 -1.14 -3.55 -2.62
C MET A 32 -0.99 -2.24 -3.39
N ALA A 33 -0.44 -2.29 -4.60
CA ALA A 33 -0.32 -1.06 -5.39
C ALA A 33 -1.66 -0.39 -5.61
N ALA A 34 -2.72 -1.16 -5.81
CA ALA A 34 -4.04 -0.58 -6.02
C ALA A 34 -4.50 0.22 -4.80
N THR A 35 -4.14 -0.22 -3.61
CA THR A 35 -4.48 0.51 -2.39
C THR A 35 -3.79 1.86 -2.37
N ILE A 36 -2.53 1.90 -2.78
CA ILE A 36 -1.79 3.16 -2.83
C ILE A 36 -2.36 4.05 -3.92
N ILE A 37 -2.68 3.49 -5.09
CA ILE A 37 -3.23 4.28 -6.19
C ILE A 37 -4.54 4.91 -5.76
N THR A 38 -5.38 4.17 -5.07
CA THR A 38 -6.66 4.70 -4.61
C THR A 38 -6.47 5.87 -3.65
N ALA A 39 -5.45 5.79 -2.80
CA ALA A 39 -5.16 6.86 -1.85
C ALA A 39 -4.52 8.07 -2.52
N ASN A 40 -4.06 7.94 -3.78
CA ASN A 40 -3.36 9.00 -4.47
C ASN A 40 -3.95 9.18 -5.86
N SER A 41 -5.24 9.46 -5.91
CA SER A 41 -5.93 9.51 -7.20
C SER A 41 -5.35 10.55 -8.14
N SER A 42 -4.78 11.62 -7.61
CA SER A 42 -4.17 12.63 -8.46
C SER A 42 -2.88 12.14 -9.12
N LEU A 43 -2.31 11.06 -8.61
CA LEU A 43 -1.09 10.49 -9.18
C LEU A 43 -1.36 9.20 -9.94
N SER A 44 -2.61 8.84 -10.09
CA SER A 44 -2.97 7.49 -10.55
C SER A 44 -2.53 7.21 -11.98
N ASP A 45 -2.28 8.24 -12.78
CA ASP A 45 -1.85 8.05 -14.15
C ASP A 45 -0.33 8.06 -14.30
N ILE A 46 0.41 8.14 -13.21
CA ILE A 46 1.85 8.12 -13.27
C ILE A 46 2.30 6.66 -13.30
N LEU A 47 3.00 6.29 -14.34
CA LEU A 47 3.53 4.93 -14.44
C LEU A 47 4.89 4.81 -13.77
N ILE A 48 5.73 5.81 -13.95
CA ILE A 48 7.06 5.84 -13.36
C ILE A 48 7.25 7.20 -12.74
N PHE A 49 7.58 7.23 -11.46
CA PHE A 49 7.77 8.49 -10.77
C PHE A 49 9.09 9.13 -11.18
N GLU A 50 9.07 10.43 -11.28
CA GLU A 50 10.27 11.18 -11.65
C GLU A 50 11.15 11.48 -10.47
N GLY A 51 10.57 11.47 -9.29
CA GLY A 51 11.27 11.81 -8.06
C GLY A 51 10.72 13.08 -7.45
N GLY A 52 10.51 13.05 -6.16
CA GLY A 52 10.00 14.21 -5.46
C GLY A 52 8.49 14.24 -5.27
N GLU A 53 7.77 13.35 -5.94
CA GLU A 53 6.33 13.29 -5.72
C GLU A 53 6.03 12.80 -4.32
N LEU A 54 5.03 13.40 -3.69
CA LEU A 54 4.62 12.97 -2.36
C LEU A 54 3.51 11.95 -2.50
N VAL A 55 3.77 10.75 -2.01
CA VAL A 55 2.85 9.64 -2.12
C VAL A 55 2.33 9.32 -0.73
N GLN A 56 1.01 9.22 -0.61
CA GLN A 56 0.38 8.86 0.65
C GLN A 56 0.25 7.35 0.69
N ILE A 57 0.92 6.71 1.63
CA ILE A 57 0.89 5.26 1.77
C ILE A 57 -0.04 4.93 2.93
N PRO A 58 -1.21 4.35 2.67
CA PRO A 58 -2.13 4.04 3.76
C PRO A 58 -1.54 2.99 4.68
N ILE A 59 -1.68 3.23 5.96
CA ILE A 59 -1.38 2.21 6.95
C ILE A 59 -2.65 1.39 7.07
N VAL A 60 -2.59 0.15 6.61
CA VAL A 60 -3.79 -0.66 6.58
C VAL A 60 -3.77 -1.64 7.72
N GLU A 61 -4.94 -1.86 8.27
CA GLU A 61 -5.14 -2.86 9.29
C GLU A 61 -5.77 -4.06 8.63
N THR A 62 -5.08 -5.18 8.64
CA THR A 62 -5.66 -6.40 8.12
C THR A 62 -6.39 -7.08 9.25
N VAL A 63 -7.70 -7.19 9.07
CA VAL A 63 -8.51 -7.81 10.09
C VAL A 63 -8.49 -9.30 9.82
N ALA A 64 -7.72 -10.00 10.62
CA ALA A 64 -7.69 -11.45 10.52
C ALA A 64 -8.94 -11.99 11.16
N THR A 65 -9.65 -12.79 10.41
CA THR A 65 -10.83 -13.40 10.98
C THR A 65 -10.43 -14.61 11.76
N PRO A 66 -11.23 -15.00 12.72
CA PRO A 66 -10.88 -16.16 13.53
C PRO A 66 -10.71 -17.42 12.73
N ASP A 67 -11.33 -17.50 11.60
CA ASP A 67 -11.19 -18.70 10.82
C ASP A 67 -9.89 -18.74 10.09
N THR A 68 -9.15 -17.66 10.03
CA THR A 68 -7.82 -17.74 9.49
C THR A 68 -6.86 -18.31 10.50
N LEU A 69 -7.29 -18.38 11.73
CA LEU A 69 -6.50 -18.93 12.79
C LEU A 69 -7.25 -20.05 13.35
N PRO A 70 -6.95 -21.23 12.95
CA PRO A 70 -7.66 -22.33 13.49
C PRO A 70 -7.40 -22.34 14.91
N PRO A 71 -8.41 -22.54 15.60
CA PRO A 71 -8.32 -22.46 17.00
C PRO A 71 -7.47 -23.50 17.57
N TRP A 72 -7.55 -24.62 17.00
CA TRP A 72 -6.81 -25.61 17.65
C TRP A 72 -5.41 -25.51 17.31
N ARG A 73 -5.21 -24.78 16.39
CA ARG A 73 -4.03 -24.73 15.98
C ARG A 73 -3.42 -23.58 16.30
N ARG A 74 -3.97 -22.87 16.63
CA ARG A 74 -3.40 -21.80 16.78
C ARG A 74 -2.81 -21.79 17.73
#